data_3764c7d96d220b4bf5c04ca18545b260
#
_entry.id   3764c7d96d220b4bf5c04ca18545b260
#
_cell.length_a   1.000
_cell.length_b   1.000
_cell.length_c   1.000
_cell.angle_alpha   90.00
_cell.angle_beta   90.00
_cell.angle_gamma   90.00
#
_symmetry.space_group_name_H-M   'P 1'
#
loop_
_entity.id
_entity.type
_entity.pdbx_description
1 polymer ?
#
loop_
_entity_poly.entity_id
_entity_poly.type
_entity_poly.pdbx_seq_one_letter_code
_entity_poly.pdbx_strand_id
1 'polypeptide(L)'
;MKTFEELGVSPEIRKAIEEMGYENPMPVQEEVIPYLLGNGNDVVALAQTGTGKTAAFGLPLIQKIDVSRRVPQALILCPTRELCLQIAGDLTDYSKYITDLKILPVYGGSSIESQIKSLKAGVHIIIATPGRLIDLMERKVARLDTVADVVMDEADEMLNMGFTDSINAILEKVPEERNTLMFSATMSPEIARIAKTYLHDAKEITIGTKNEGSKNVHHIAYTVHAKDKYLALKRVVDFYPQIYGIIFCRTRKETQEIADKLIHDGYNADSLHGELSQAQRDLVMQKFRQRHLQLLVATDVAARGLDVNDLTHVINYGLPDDTESYTHRSGRTGRAGKTGVSIAIINLREKGKMREIERIIKKKFDLGTLPTGKEICEQQLIKLIDDIEKVKVDEEEIETFLPGIYRKLEWLSKEDPVSYTHLTLPTSDL
;
A
#
# COMPACT_ATOMS: atom_id res chain seq x y z
N MET A 1 25.45 4.22 -11.35
CA MET A 1 24.38 4.63 -10.42
C MET A 1 24.93 5.77 -9.60
N LYS A 2 24.19 6.85 -9.46
CA LYS A 2 24.57 7.98 -8.60
C LYS A 2 24.38 7.60 -7.14
N THR A 3 25.15 8.21 -6.25
CA THR A 3 24.96 8.08 -4.80
C THR A 3 24.08 9.21 -4.28
N PHE A 4 23.53 9.07 -3.07
CA PHE A 4 22.76 10.16 -2.43
C PHE A 4 23.64 11.40 -2.18
N GLU A 5 24.94 11.24 -2.02
CA GLU A 5 25.90 12.33 -1.95
C GLU A 5 26.01 13.10 -3.25
N GLU A 6 26.15 12.39 -4.37
CA GLU A 6 26.19 13.00 -5.71
C GLU A 6 24.86 13.68 -6.09
N LEU A 7 23.74 13.28 -5.44
CA LEU A 7 22.43 13.96 -5.57
C LEU A 7 22.34 15.23 -4.71
N GLY A 8 23.33 15.52 -3.86
CA GLY A 8 23.36 16.71 -3.00
C GLY A 8 22.67 16.55 -1.65
N VAL A 9 22.37 15.32 -1.22
CA VAL A 9 21.75 15.06 0.10
C VAL A 9 22.77 15.30 1.22
N SER A 10 22.36 16.04 2.27
CA SER A 10 23.23 16.41 3.39
C SER A 10 23.73 15.21 4.20
N PRO A 11 24.89 15.33 4.88
CA PRO A 11 25.45 14.21 5.67
C PRO A 11 24.52 13.69 6.76
N GLU A 12 23.77 14.55 7.43
CA GLU A 12 22.85 14.18 8.51
C GLU A 12 21.72 13.30 7.97
N ILE A 13 21.14 13.67 6.82
CA ILE A 13 20.08 12.91 6.17
C ILE A 13 20.65 11.61 5.61
N ARG A 14 21.82 11.64 4.95
CA ARG A 14 22.48 10.44 4.43
C ARG A 14 22.69 9.39 5.51
N LYS A 15 23.21 9.82 6.68
CA LYS A 15 23.40 8.92 7.81
C LYS A 15 22.11 8.27 8.27
N ALA A 16 21.00 9.02 8.30
CA ALA A 16 19.70 8.49 8.70
C ALA A 16 19.19 7.43 7.72
N ILE A 17 19.22 7.70 6.41
CA ILE A 17 18.73 6.77 5.38
C ILE A 17 19.63 5.54 5.21
N GLU A 18 20.94 5.66 5.45
CA GLU A 18 21.88 4.55 5.45
C GLU A 18 21.55 3.53 6.56
N GLU A 19 21.25 4.01 7.78
CA GLU A 19 20.77 3.16 8.89
C GLU A 19 19.44 2.47 8.58
N MET A 20 18.62 3.02 7.69
CA MET A 20 17.39 2.42 7.18
C MET A 20 17.62 1.42 6.04
N GLY A 21 18.87 1.23 5.60
CA GLY A 21 19.24 0.31 4.52
C GLY A 21 19.07 0.88 3.10
N TYR A 22 19.08 2.19 2.94
CA TYR A 22 19.08 2.83 1.63
C TYR A 22 20.51 2.84 1.08
N GLU A 23 20.80 1.94 0.14
CA GLU A 23 22.13 1.83 -0.46
C GLU A 23 22.28 2.74 -1.69
N ASN A 24 21.32 2.69 -2.60
CA ASN A 24 21.34 3.42 -3.86
C ASN A 24 20.01 4.16 -4.11
N PRO A 25 20.06 5.34 -4.73
CA PRO A 25 18.87 6.06 -5.12
C PRO A 25 18.04 5.29 -6.16
N MET A 26 16.72 5.35 -6.04
CA MET A 26 15.80 4.86 -7.05
C MET A 26 15.68 5.86 -8.22
N PRO A 27 15.25 5.44 -9.42
CA PRO A 27 15.19 6.32 -10.60
C PRO A 27 14.42 7.63 -10.38
N VAL A 28 13.32 7.61 -9.63
CA VAL A 28 12.57 8.84 -9.29
C VAL A 28 13.39 9.77 -8.39
N GLN A 29 14.19 9.22 -7.49
CA GLN A 29 15.06 9.99 -6.59
C GLN A 29 16.22 10.61 -7.34
N GLU A 30 16.84 9.89 -8.28
CA GLU A 30 17.92 10.39 -9.13
C GLU A 30 17.51 11.62 -9.96
N GLU A 31 16.23 11.70 -10.36
CA GLU A 31 15.69 12.80 -11.15
C GLU A 31 15.15 13.96 -10.29
N VAL A 32 14.45 13.65 -9.21
CA VAL A 32 13.73 14.65 -8.41
C VAL A 32 14.63 15.34 -7.39
N ILE A 33 15.47 14.59 -6.65
CA ILE A 33 16.27 15.15 -5.56
C ILE A 33 17.19 16.28 -6.03
N PRO A 34 18.07 16.08 -7.04
CA PRO A 34 18.99 17.14 -7.46
C PRO A 34 18.25 18.31 -8.10
N TYR A 35 17.10 18.07 -8.75
CA TYR A 35 16.27 19.13 -9.32
C TYR A 35 15.69 20.04 -8.23
N LEU A 36 15.18 19.48 -7.13
CA LEU A 36 14.62 20.23 -6.01
C LEU A 36 15.67 20.90 -5.13
N LEU A 37 16.85 20.32 -5.00
CA LEU A 37 17.97 20.93 -4.26
C LEU A 37 18.70 22.03 -5.04
N GLY A 38 18.52 22.04 -6.38
CA GLY A 38 19.00 23.10 -7.24
C GLY A 38 18.02 24.28 -7.33
N ASN A 39 18.00 24.95 -8.47
CA ASN A 39 17.06 26.04 -8.77
C ASN A 39 15.78 25.52 -9.42
N GLY A 40 15.43 24.26 -9.17
CA GLY A 40 14.24 23.66 -9.73
C GLY A 40 12.99 24.14 -9.04
N ASN A 41 11.95 24.35 -9.86
CA ASN A 41 10.64 24.83 -9.43
C ASN A 41 9.67 23.65 -9.35
N ASP A 42 8.55 23.76 -10.04
CA ASP A 42 7.47 22.79 -9.98
C ASP A 42 7.80 21.47 -10.68
N VAL A 43 7.24 20.39 -10.16
CA VAL A 43 7.44 19.03 -10.68
C VAL A 43 6.11 18.30 -10.81
N VAL A 44 5.91 17.65 -11.95
CA VAL A 44 4.90 16.60 -12.11
C VAL A 44 5.63 15.27 -12.27
N ALA A 45 5.57 14.43 -11.25
CA ALA A 45 6.21 13.12 -11.25
C ALA A 45 5.17 12.01 -11.42
N LEU A 46 5.20 11.34 -12.56
CA LEU A 46 4.39 10.17 -12.84
C LEU A 46 5.17 8.91 -12.44
N ALA A 47 4.80 8.34 -11.30
CA ALA A 47 5.46 7.17 -10.75
C ALA A 47 4.49 6.33 -9.91
N GLN A 48 4.58 5.01 -10.04
CA GLN A 48 3.74 4.08 -9.28
C GLN A 48 4.07 4.08 -7.78
N THR A 49 3.18 3.50 -6.97
CA THR A 49 3.46 3.25 -5.54
C THR A 49 4.65 2.30 -5.38
N GLY A 50 5.47 2.51 -4.34
CA GLY A 50 6.65 1.69 -4.09
C GLY A 50 7.89 2.02 -4.94
N THR A 51 7.89 3.14 -5.66
CA THR A 51 9.05 3.62 -6.44
C THR A 51 9.96 4.58 -5.67
N GLY A 52 9.73 4.77 -4.37
CA GLY A 52 10.56 5.65 -3.54
C GLY A 52 10.19 7.14 -3.60
N LYS A 53 8.94 7.48 -3.96
CA LYS A 53 8.46 8.88 -4.06
C LYS A 53 8.64 9.67 -2.77
N THR A 54 8.32 9.07 -1.61
CA THR A 54 8.41 9.75 -0.31
C THR A 54 9.83 10.29 -0.07
N ALA A 55 10.86 9.48 -0.31
CA ALA A 55 12.24 9.96 -0.20
C ALA A 55 12.60 10.98 -1.30
N ALA A 56 12.04 10.83 -2.51
CA ALA A 56 12.31 11.75 -3.61
C ALA A 56 11.91 13.20 -3.29
N PHE A 57 10.77 13.42 -2.63
CA PHE A 57 10.39 14.77 -2.17
C PHE A 57 10.80 15.04 -0.72
N GLY A 58 10.78 14.05 0.15
CA GLY A 58 11.00 14.23 1.59
C GLY A 58 12.41 14.65 1.94
N LEU A 59 13.44 14.02 1.34
CA LEU A 59 14.83 14.36 1.61
C LEU A 59 15.16 15.82 1.27
N PRO A 60 14.86 16.33 0.05
CA PRO A 60 15.11 17.73 -0.27
C PRO A 60 14.23 18.71 0.52
N LEU A 61 12.97 18.35 0.84
CA LEU A 61 12.14 19.20 1.70
C LEU A 61 12.75 19.39 3.09
N ILE A 62 13.13 18.30 3.74
CA ILE A 62 13.77 18.32 5.06
C ILE A 62 15.03 19.19 5.03
N GLN A 63 15.85 19.07 3.99
CA GLN A 63 17.10 19.80 3.85
C GLN A 63 16.91 21.32 3.68
N LYS A 64 15.77 21.75 3.10
CA LYS A 64 15.44 23.16 2.89
C LYS A 64 14.84 23.84 4.12
N ILE A 65 14.37 23.09 5.13
CA ILE A 65 13.71 23.66 6.31
C ILE A 65 14.68 24.45 7.17
N ASP A 66 14.31 25.67 7.48
CA ASP A 66 14.97 26.48 8.52
C ASP A 66 14.34 26.16 9.88
N VAL A 67 15.00 25.33 10.67
CA VAL A 67 14.51 24.90 12.00
C VAL A 67 14.43 26.01 13.03
N SER A 68 15.06 27.18 12.78
CA SER A 68 14.98 28.35 13.66
C SER A 68 13.62 29.05 13.55
N ARG A 69 12.91 28.89 12.43
CA ARG A 69 11.64 29.50 12.14
C ARG A 69 10.48 28.53 12.42
N ARG A 70 9.91 28.55 13.60
CA ARG A 70 8.80 27.65 13.99
C ARG A 70 7.44 28.02 13.37
N VAL A 71 7.43 28.02 12.05
CA VAL A 71 6.23 28.26 11.21
C VAL A 71 6.15 27.18 10.12
N PRO A 72 4.96 26.90 9.57
CA PRO A 72 4.83 25.96 8.45
C PRO A 72 5.60 26.44 7.22
N GLN A 73 6.57 25.67 6.77
CA GLN A 73 7.41 25.96 5.59
C GLN A 73 7.13 24.99 4.45
N ALA A 74 6.65 23.79 4.76
CA ALA A 74 6.24 22.80 3.77
C ALA A 74 4.87 22.22 4.13
N LEU A 75 4.08 21.96 3.08
CA LEU A 75 2.77 21.30 3.15
C LEU A 75 2.77 20.07 2.24
N ILE A 76 2.40 18.93 2.78
CA ILE A 76 2.20 17.70 2.01
C ILE A 76 0.73 17.30 2.11
N LEU A 77 0.05 17.23 0.98
CA LEU A 77 -1.33 16.75 0.87
C LEU A 77 -1.33 15.28 0.42
N CYS A 78 -2.15 14.48 1.07
CA CYS A 78 -2.32 13.06 0.74
C CYS A 78 -3.77 12.60 0.97
N PRO A 79 -4.25 11.53 0.28
CA PRO A 79 -5.66 11.15 0.28
C PRO A 79 -6.15 10.56 1.60
N THR A 80 -5.28 9.88 2.36
CA THR A 80 -5.72 9.05 3.50
C THR A 80 -4.92 9.34 4.77
N ARG A 81 -5.54 9.03 5.89
CA ARG A 81 -4.90 9.10 7.22
C ARG A 81 -3.67 8.19 7.28
N GLU A 82 -3.81 6.99 6.76
CA GLU A 82 -2.77 5.98 6.80
C GLU A 82 -1.50 6.46 6.06
N LEU A 83 -1.67 7.02 4.86
CA LEU A 83 -0.56 7.62 4.11
C LEU A 83 0.01 8.86 4.80
N CYS A 84 -0.85 9.68 5.41
CA CYS A 84 -0.42 10.84 6.20
C CYS A 84 0.51 10.44 7.35
N LEU A 85 0.15 9.38 8.09
CA LEU A 85 0.96 8.84 9.19
C LEU A 85 2.24 8.18 8.69
N GLN A 86 2.18 7.47 7.57
CA GLN A 86 3.34 6.85 6.93
C GLN A 86 4.36 7.91 6.51
N ILE A 87 3.93 8.92 5.75
CA ILE A 87 4.83 10.02 5.33
C ILE A 87 5.43 10.72 6.55
N ALA A 88 4.63 10.95 7.61
CA ALA A 88 5.14 11.57 8.83
C ALA A 88 6.19 10.70 9.54
N GLY A 89 6.01 9.39 9.57
CA GLY A 89 6.99 8.43 10.06
C GLY A 89 8.26 8.47 9.24
N ASP A 90 8.15 8.31 7.91
CA ASP A 90 9.28 8.32 6.99
C ASP A 90 10.12 9.62 7.14
N LEU A 91 9.46 10.79 7.12
CA LEU A 91 10.15 12.07 7.27
C LEU A 91 10.79 12.23 8.65
N THR A 92 10.20 11.68 9.70
CA THR A 92 10.78 11.68 11.04
C THR A 92 12.04 10.83 11.07
N ASP A 93 12.02 9.66 10.46
CA ASP A 93 13.17 8.77 10.37
C ASP A 93 14.29 9.38 9.51
N TYR A 94 13.96 9.98 8.37
CA TYR A 94 14.94 10.69 7.52
C TYR A 94 15.60 11.86 8.24
N SER A 95 14.88 12.53 9.14
CA SER A 95 15.37 13.70 9.89
C SER A 95 15.95 13.37 11.27
N LYS A 96 16.23 12.10 11.57
CA LYS A 96 16.71 11.59 12.85
C LYS A 96 17.87 12.38 13.45
N TYR A 97 18.75 12.92 12.62
CA TYR A 97 19.93 13.69 13.02
C TYR A 97 19.77 15.21 12.87
N ILE A 98 18.58 15.68 12.55
CA ILE A 98 18.23 17.11 12.47
C ILE A 98 17.47 17.49 13.74
N THR A 99 18.13 18.21 14.63
CA THR A 99 17.51 18.64 15.89
C THR A 99 16.43 19.68 15.66
N ASP A 100 15.40 19.68 16.50
CA ASP A 100 14.30 20.67 16.54
C ASP A 100 13.35 20.70 15.33
N LEU A 101 13.51 19.85 14.33
CA LEU A 101 12.51 19.71 13.26
C LEU A 101 11.19 19.23 13.85
N LYS A 102 10.09 19.89 13.51
CA LYS A 102 8.73 19.54 13.95
C LYS A 102 7.85 19.22 12.75
N ILE A 103 7.45 17.96 12.65
CA ILE A 103 6.58 17.40 11.61
C ILE A 103 5.24 17.09 12.27
N LEU A 104 4.13 17.55 11.67
CA LEU A 104 2.80 17.32 12.20
C LEU A 104 1.89 16.64 11.16
N PRO A 105 1.43 15.41 11.42
CA PRO A 105 0.35 14.80 10.66
C PRO A 105 -1.01 15.37 11.09
N VAL A 106 -1.81 15.80 10.10
CA VAL A 106 -3.13 16.45 10.26
C VAL A 106 -4.18 15.64 9.50
N TYR A 107 -5.01 14.89 10.22
CA TYR A 107 -5.97 13.96 9.63
C TYR A 107 -7.23 13.79 10.48
N GLY A 108 -8.32 13.34 9.86
CA GLY A 108 -9.59 13.05 10.52
C GLY A 108 -9.53 11.78 11.39
N GLY A 109 -10.50 11.64 12.32
CA GLY A 109 -10.60 10.46 13.19
C GLY A 109 -9.66 10.44 14.40
N SER A 110 -8.92 11.53 14.65
CA SER A 110 -8.11 11.74 15.86
C SER A 110 -8.53 13.02 16.56
N SER A 111 -8.06 13.23 17.83
CA SER A 111 -8.36 14.45 18.59
C SER A 111 -7.88 15.68 17.85
N ILE A 112 -8.81 16.60 17.58
CA ILE A 112 -8.52 17.88 16.95
C ILE A 112 -7.76 18.80 17.90
N GLU A 113 -8.03 18.73 19.21
CA GLU A 113 -7.38 19.54 20.23
C GLU A 113 -5.87 19.29 20.29
N SER A 114 -5.46 18.03 20.14
CA SER A 114 -4.05 17.67 20.08
C SER A 114 -3.36 18.31 18.88
N GLN A 115 -3.99 18.27 17.70
CA GLN A 115 -3.45 18.88 16.48
C GLN A 115 -3.41 20.42 16.62
N ILE A 116 -4.44 21.04 17.20
CA ILE A 116 -4.47 22.49 17.50
C ILE A 116 -3.32 22.88 18.45
N LYS A 117 -3.10 22.08 19.50
CA LYS A 117 -2.01 22.32 20.45
C LYS A 117 -0.64 22.28 19.76
N SER A 118 -0.42 21.31 18.91
CA SER A 118 0.84 21.17 18.15
C SER A 118 1.05 22.33 17.18
N LEU A 119 0.01 22.74 16.42
CA LEU A 119 0.08 23.89 15.52
C LEU A 119 0.42 25.18 16.27
N LYS A 120 -0.20 25.41 17.42
CA LYS A 120 0.08 26.61 18.26
C LYS A 120 1.50 26.59 18.86
N ALA A 121 2.08 25.43 19.09
CA ALA A 121 3.45 25.29 19.57
C ALA A 121 4.50 25.57 18.48
N GLY A 122 4.07 25.60 17.21
CA GLY A 122 4.90 25.83 16.03
C GLY A 122 5.40 24.51 15.42
N VAL A 123 5.19 24.40 14.11
CA VAL A 123 5.58 23.23 13.29
C VAL A 123 6.24 23.71 12.00
N HIS A 124 7.09 22.89 11.41
CA HIS A 124 7.80 23.23 10.18
C HIS A 124 7.19 22.57 8.96
N ILE A 125 6.77 21.30 9.08
CA ILE A 125 6.16 20.52 8.00
C ILE A 125 4.78 20.07 8.46
N ILE A 126 3.76 20.34 7.64
CA ILE A 126 2.40 19.82 7.83
C ILE A 126 2.17 18.75 6.78
N ILE A 127 1.75 17.55 7.20
CA ILE A 127 1.29 16.50 6.30
C ILE A 127 -0.20 16.33 6.55
N ALA A 128 -1.05 16.49 5.52
CA ALA A 128 -2.47 16.63 5.77
C ALA A 128 -3.36 15.85 4.82
N THR A 129 -4.46 15.33 5.36
CA THR A 129 -5.63 15.00 4.54
C THR A 129 -6.47 16.28 4.32
N PRO A 130 -6.96 16.55 3.09
CA PRO A 130 -7.57 17.84 2.76
C PRO A 130 -8.70 18.29 3.70
N GLY A 131 -9.64 17.41 4.04
CA GLY A 131 -10.81 17.77 4.83
C GLY A 131 -10.46 18.26 6.25
N ARG A 132 -9.51 17.62 6.95
CA ARG A 132 -9.09 18.05 8.30
C ARG A 132 -8.28 19.33 8.24
N LEU A 133 -7.47 19.51 7.20
CA LEU A 133 -6.72 20.75 7.04
C LEU A 133 -7.65 21.95 6.87
N ILE A 134 -8.68 21.82 6.04
CA ILE A 134 -9.70 22.89 5.87
C ILE A 134 -10.38 23.24 7.19
N ASP A 135 -10.83 22.24 7.97
CA ASP A 135 -11.43 22.50 9.29
C ASP A 135 -10.48 23.32 10.19
N LEU A 136 -9.18 23.02 10.20
CA LEU A 136 -8.19 23.78 10.98
C LEU A 136 -7.88 25.16 10.39
N MET A 137 -7.98 25.34 9.06
CA MET A 137 -7.85 26.64 8.40
C MET A 137 -9.06 27.54 8.71
N GLU A 138 -10.28 27.02 8.63
CA GLU A 138 -11.51 27.71 8.98
C GLU A 138 -11.51 28.17 10.44
N ARG A 139 -10.95 27.35 11.34
CA ARG A 139 -10.72 27.70 12.76
C ARG A 139 -9.57 28.71 12.94
N LYS A 140 -8.90 29.13 11.86
CA LYS A 140 -7.74 30.05 11.87
C LYS A 140 -6.56 29.55 12.69
N VAL A 141 -6.42 28.23 12.83
CA VAL A 141 -5.32 27.58 13.57
C VAL A 141 -4.20 27.15 12.64
N ALA A 142 -4.54 26.56 11.50
CA ALA A 142 -3.55 26.26 10.46
C ALA A 142 -3.37 27.50 9.56
N ARG A 143 -2.19 28.10 9.64
CA ARG A 143 -1.76 29.22 8.80
C ARG A 143 -0.80 28.71 7.76
N LEU A 144 -1.06 28.99 6.51
CA LEU A 144 -0.27 28.51 5.35
C LEU A 144 0.49 29.63 4.63
N ASP A 145 0.45 30.82 5.16
CA ASP A 145 1.03 32.05 4.58
C ASP A 145 2.56 32.07 4.52
N THR A 146 3.22 31.09 5.14
CA THR A 146 4.68 30.93 5.16
C THR A 146 5.17 29.68 4.43
N VAL A 147 4.27 28.93 3.81
CA VAL A 147 4.59 27.69 3.10
C VAL A 147 5.29 28.02 1.78
N ALA A 148 6.50 27.51 1.61
CA ALA A 148 7.32 27.68 0.42
C ALA A 148 7.30 26.47 -0.53
N ASP A 149 7.02 25.29 -0.01
CA ASP A 149 6.94 24.06 -0.79
C ASP A 149 5.62 23.32 -0.51
N VAL A 150 4.89 22.95 -1.58
CA VAL A 150 3.67 22.15 -1.51
C VAL A 150 3.87 20.85 -2.27
N VAL A 151 3.55 19.73 -1.65
CA VAL A 151 3.53 18.40 -2.28
C VAL A 151 2.11 17.88 -2.30
N MET A 152 1.68 17.35 -3.42
CA MET A 152 0.47 16.54 -3.56
C MET A 152 0.89 15.10 -3.89
N ASP A 153 0.81 14.20 -2.91
CA ASP A 153 1.11 12.79 -3.12
C ASP A 153 -0.17 11.98 -3.34
N GLU A 154 -0.11 11.01 -4.24
CA GLU A 154 -1.28 10.28 -4.76
C GLU A 154 -2.40 11.26 -5.22
N ALA A 155 -2.02 12.26 -6.05
CA ALA A 155 -2.95 13.29 -6.49
C ALA A 155 -4.18 12.73 -7.22
N ASP A 156 -4.01 11.72 -8.07
CA ASP A 156 -5.08 10.97 -8.73
C ASP A 156 -6.06 10.37 -7.72
N GLU A 157 -5.57 9.79 -6.65
CA GLU A 157 -6.42 9.22 -5.61
C GLU A 157 -7.20 10.30 -4.84
N MET A 158 -6.58 11.46 -4.57
CA MET A 158 -7.30 12.59 -3.95
C MET A 158 -8.47 13.08 -4.83
N LEU A 159 -8.28 13.12 -6.15
CA LEU A 159 -9.35 13.50 -7.08
C LEU A 159 -10.44 12.44 -7.15
N ASN A 160 -10.07 11.17 -7.24
CA ASN A 160 -11.01 10.05 -7.23
C ASN A 160 -11.85 9.98 -5.93
N MET A 161 -11.34 10.54 -4.84
CA MET A 161 -12.08 10.69 -3.58
C MET A 161 -12.94 11.96 -3.51
N GLY A 162 -12.94 12.80 -4.54
CA GLY A 162 -13.73 14.02 -4.61
C GLY A 162 -13.13 15.20 -3.85
N PHE A 163 -11.83 15.20 -3.58
CA PHE A 163 -11.16 16.31 -2.87
C PHE A 163 -10.79 17.50 -3.77
N THR A 164 -11.27 17.55 -5.01
CA THR A 164 -10.96 18.63 -5.96
C THR A 164 -11.19 20.02 -5.36
N ASP A 165 -12.40 20.27 -4.81
CA ASP A 165 -12.74 21.57 -4.22
C ASP A 165 -11.89 21.85 -2.97
N SER A 166 -11.61 20.83 -2.18
CA SER A 166 -10.76 20.95 -1.00
C SER A 166 -9.32 21.33 -1.35
N ILE A 167 -8.76 20.71 -2.38
CA ILE A 167 -7.41 21.01 -2.88
C ILE A 167 -7.36 22.47 -3.37
N ASN A 168 -8.34 22.89 -4.18
CA ASN A 168 -8.42 24.25 -4.68
C ASN A 168 -8.46 25.25 -3.51
N ALA A 169 -9.35 25.05 -2.53
CA ALA A 169 -9.49 25.92 -1.37
C ALA A 169 -8.20 26.02 -0.52
N ILE A 170 -7.42 24.94 -0.43
CA ILE A 170 -6.13 24.94 0.26
C ILE A 170 -5.09 25.71 -0.55
N LEU A 171 -4.95 25.41 -1.86
CA LEU A 171 -3.94 26.02 -2.72
C LEU A 171 -4.14 27.53 -2.90
N GLU A 172 -5.38 28.03 -2.82
CA GLU A 172 -5.70 29.48 -2.81
C GLU A 172 -5.19 30.21 -1.55
N LYS A 173 -4.90 29.49 -0.46
CA LYS A 173 -4.41 30.07 0.82
C LYS A 173 -2.91 29.96 1.03
N VAL A 174 -2.23 29.22 0.15
CA VAL A 174 -0.77 29.15 0.16
C VAL A 174 -0.21 30.27 -0.70
N PRO A 175 0.98 30.83 -0.38
CA PRO A 175 1.60 31.89 -1.21
C PRO A 175 1.69 31.48 -2.69
N GLU A 176 1.57 32.49 -3.55
CA GLU A 176 1.70 32.28 -5.00
C GLU A 176 3.15 31.92 -5.38
N GLU A 177 4.11 32.59 -4.75
CA GLU A 177 5.54 32.25 -4.85
C GLU A 177 5.86 31.03 -3.98
N ARG A 178 5.75 29.85 -4.57
CA ARG A 178 6.05 28.56 -3.94
C ARG A 178 6.52 27.56 -4.99
N ASN A 179 7.13 26.47 -4.56
CA ASN A 179 7.30 25.27 -5.38
C ASN A 179 6.10 24.34 -5.19
N THR A 180 5.57 23.80 -6.26
CA THR A 180 4.46 22.82 -6.23
C THR A 180 4.89 21.51 -6.87
N LEU A 181 4.83 20.44 -6.10
CA LEU A 181 5.19 19.10 -6.54
C LEU A 181 3.96 18.21 -6.57
N MET A 182 3.70 17.60 -7.71
CA MET A 182 2.57 16.69 -7.89
C MET A 182 3.10 15.28 -8.21
N PHE A 183 2.81 14.36 -7.33
CA PHE A 183 3.09 12.92 -7.53
C PHE A 183 1.80 12.18 -7.80
N SER A 184 1.76 11.42 -8.89
CA SER A 184 0.59 10.66 -9.32
C SER A 184 1.01 9.36 -10.01
N ALA A 185 0.17 8.33 -9.95
CA ALA A 185 0.38 7.13 -10.74
C ALA A 185 -0.16 7.30 -12.17
N THR A 186 -1.14 8.21 -12.37
CA THR A 186 -1.82 8.43 -13.64
C THR A 186 -1.84 9.91 -14.01
N MET A 187 -1.99 10.19 -15.32
CA MET A 187 -2.22 11.54 -15.84
C MET A 187 -3.63 11.61 -16.44
N SER A 188 -4.63 11.69 -15.59
CA SER A 188 -6.01 11.92 -16.03
C SER A 188 -6.20 13.36 -16.52
N PRO A 189 -7.26 13.65 -17.30
CA PRO A 189 -7.58 15.03 -17.71
C PRO A 189 -7.74 15.99 -16.52
N GLU A 190 -8.21 15.49 -15.37
CA GLU A 190 -8.36 16.29 -14.15
C GLU A 190 -7.02 16.63 -13.52
N ILE A 191 -6.11 15.66 -13.44
CA ILE A 191 -4.72 15.85 -12.98
C ILE A 191 -4.02 16.88 -13.87
N ALA A 192 -4.14 16.75 -15.19
CA ALA A 192 -3.56 17.69 -16.14
C ALA A 192 -4.13 19.11 -15.97
N ARG A 193 -5.42 19.24 -15.63
CA ARG A 193 -6.05 20.54 -15.35
C ARG A 193 -5.49 21.17 -14.07
N ILE A 194 -5.36 20.43 -12.98
CA ILE A 194 -4.79 20.94 -11.73
C ILE A 194 -3.33 21.32 -11.93
N ALA A 195 -2.55 20.47 -12.61
CA ALA A 195 -1.17 20.79 -12.95
C ALA A 195 -1.07 22.12 -13.72
N LYS A 196 -1.91 22.31 -14.75
CA LYS A 196 -1.93 23.55 -15.54
C LYS A 196 -2.37 24.77 -14.74
N THR A 197 -3.22 24.60 -13.72
CA THR A 197 -3.76 25.73 -12.94
C THR A 197 -2.79 26.18 -11.85
N TYR A 198 -2.08 25.28 -11.20
CA TYR A 198 -1.33 25.57 -9.98
C TYR A 198 0.19 25.38 -10.10
N LEU A 199 0.68 24.78 -11.18
CA LEU A 199 2.11 24.59 -11.41
C LEU A 199 2.59 25.53 -12.54
N HIS A 200 3.81 26.05 -12.38
CA HIS A 200 4.44 26.96 -13.31
C HIS A 200 5.69 26.33 -13.90
N ASP A 201 5.76 26.22 -15.23
CA ASP A 201 6.90 25.60 -15.94
C ASP A 201 7.38 24.27 -15.32
N ALA A 202 6.42 23.44 -14.93
CA ALA A 202 6.69 22.21 -14.22
C ALA A 202 7.51 21.23 -15.05
N LYS A 203 8.58 20.69 -14.45
CA LYS A 203 9.32 19.56 -15.04
C LYS A 203 8.46 18.29 -14.95
N GLU A 204 8.11 17.72 -16.10
CA GLU A 204 7.44 16.40 -16.14
C GLU A 204 8.50 15.28 -16.04
N ILE A 205 8.42 14.45 -15.03
CA ILE A 205 9.25 13.28 -14.79
C ILE A 205 8.37 12.05 -14.88
N THR A 206 8.68 11.12 -15.77
CA THR A 206 7.94 9.86 -15.90
C THR A 206 8.87 8.69 -15.63
N ILE A 207 8.56 7.93 -14.58
CA ILE A 207 9.30 6.73 -14.21
C ILE A 207 8.50 5.51 -14.67
N GLY A 208 9.06 4.79 -15.63
CA GLY A 208 8.37 3.73 -16.34
C GLY A 208 7.53 4.26 -17.51
N THR A 209 6.63 3.45 -18.01
CA THR A 209 5.66 3.87 -19.04
C THR A 209 4.36 4.32 -18.39
N LYS A 210 3.77 5.42 -18.91
CA LYS A 210 2.47 5.93 -18.43
C LYS A 210 1.43 4.79 -18.39
N ASN A 211 0.80 4.58 -17.23
CA ASN A 211 -0.29 3.61 -17.01
C ASN A 211 0.11 2.12 -17.22
N GLU A 212 1.38 1.76 -17.26
CA GLU A 212 1.81 0.37 -17.36
C GLU A 212 1.68 -0.32 -16.00
N GLY A 213 1.08 -1.52 -15.97
CA GLY A 213 1.05 -2.35 -14.76
C GLY A 213 2.48 -2.73 -14.31
N SER A 214 2.69 -2.91 -13.01
CA SER A 214 4.01 -3.31 -12.47
C SER A 214 4.57 -4.51 -13.22
N LYS A 215 5.81 -4.43 -13.70
CA LYS A 215 6.46 -5.51 -14.49
C LYS A 215 6.53 -6.85 -13.75
N ASN A 216 6.54 -6.80 -12.43
CA ASN A 216 6.71 -7.95 -11.56
C ASN A 216 5.38 -8.59 -11.11
N VAL A 217 4.23 -8.14 -11.63
CA VAL A 217 2.93 -8.71 -11.29
C VAL A 217 2.45 -9.64 -12.41
N HIS A 218 2.13 -10.88 -12.03
CA HIS A 218 1.49 -11.86 -12.87
C HIS A 218 -0.04 -11.75 -12.75
N HIS A 219 -0.74 -11.61 -13.86
CA HIS A 219 -2.20 -11.40 -13.89
C HIS A 219 -2.91 -12.67 -14.33
N ILE A 220 -3.78 -13.22 -13.47
CA ILE A 220 -4.56 -14.45 -13.73
C ILE A 220 -6.04 -14.12 -13.66
N ALA A 221 -6.84 -14.69 -14.56
CA ALA A 221 -8.29 -14.56 -14.51
C ALA A 221 -8.98 -15.93 -14.51
N TYR A 222 -9.86 -16.13 -13.54
CA TYR A 222 -10.75 -17.29 -13.47
C TYR A 222 -12.17 -16.86 -13.84
N THR A 223 -12.72 -17.46 -14.91
CA THR A 223 -14.08 -17.18 -15.33
C THR A 223 -15.03 -18.21 -14.75
N VAL A 224 -15.97 -17.77 -13.90
CA VAL A 224 -16.91 -18.63 -13.19
C VAL A 224 -18.34 -18.07 -13.24
N HIS A 225 -19.34 -18.90 -12.92
CA HIS A 225 -20.67 -18.37 -12.71
C HIS A 225 -20.75 -17.52 -11.43
N ALA A 226 -21.64 -16.53 -11.40
CA ALA A 226 -21.74 -15.61 -10.25
C ALA A 226 -22.01 -16.33 -8.93
N LYS A 227 -22.79 -17.42 -8.94
CA LYS A 227 -23.10 -18.25 -7.77
C LYS A 227 -21.87 -19.01 -7.23
N ASP A 228 -20.88 -19.29 -8.09
CA ASP A 228 -19.73 -20.12 -7.78
C ASP A 228 -18.49 -19.27 -7.41
N LYS A 229 -18.60 -17.93 -7.40
CA LYS A 229 -17.48 -17.03 -7.10
C LYS A 229 -16.83 -17.29 -5.74
N TYR A 230 -17.64 -17.55 -4.71
CA TYR A 230 -17.10 -17.82 -3.37
C TYR A 230 -16.35 -19.15 -3.31
N LEU A 231 -16.87 -20.19 -3.95
CA LEU A 231 -16.18 -21.48 -4.07
C LEU A 231 -14.85 -21.33 -4.85
N ALA A 232 -14.87 -20.53 -5.91
CA ALA A 232 -13.66 -20.21 -6.65
C ALA A 232 -12.63 -19.48 -5.79
N LEU A 233 -13.07 -18.53 -4.96
CA LEU A 233 -12.21 -17.82 -4.00
C LEU A 233 -11.55 -18.81 -3.03
N LYS A 234 -12.33 -19.71 -2.43
CA LYS A 234 -11.80 -20.74 -1.51
C LYS A 234 -10.73 -21.59 -2.19
N ARG A 235 -11.01 -22.14 -3.38
CA ARG A 235 -10.04 -22.95 -4.13
C ARG A 235 -8.73 -22.20 -4.44
N VAL A 236 -8.83 -20.92 -4.77
CA VAL A 236 -7.66 -20.08 -5.01
C VAL A 236 -6.87 -19.91 -3.71
N VAL A 237 -7.53 -19.59 -2.59
CA VAL A 237 -6.86 -19.41 -1.30
C VAL A 237 -6.20 -20.71 -0.83
N ASP A 238 -6.89 -21.84 -0.95
CA ASP A 238 -6.37 -23.16 -0.54
C ASP A 238 -5.18 -23.61 -1.40
N PHE A 239 -5.16 -23.23 -2.68
CA PHE A 239 -4.06 -23.56 -3.59
C PHE A 239 -2.76 -22.81 -3.26
N TYR A 240 -2.85 -21.67 -2.57
CA TYR A 240 -1.68 -20.89 -2.12
C TYR A 240 -1.57 -20.89 -0.58
N PRO A 241 -1.06 -21.96 0.05
CA PRO A 241 -1.06 -22.10 1.51
C PRO A 241 -0.25 -21.02 2.25
N GLN A 242 0.66 -20.34 1.56
CA GLN A 242 1.43 -19.21 2.10
C GLN A 242 0.86 -17.85 1.68
N ILE A 243 -0.41 -17.81 1.26
CA ILE A 243 -1.02 -16.57 0.82
C ILE A 243 -1.01 -15.51 1.93
N TYR A 244 -0.54 -14.32 1.58
CA TYR A 244 -0.69 -13.11 2.37
C TYR A 244 -1.18 -12.03 1.42
N GLY A 245 -2.46 -11.70 1.48
CA GLY A 245 -3.08 -10.95 0.41
C GLY A 245 -4.31 -10.13 0.79
N ILE A 246 -4.71 -9.28 -0.16
CA ILE A 246 -5.94 -8.49 -0.08
C ILE A 246 -6.95 -9.01 -1.09
N ILE A 247 -8.19 -9.19 -0.63
CA ILE A 247 -9.35 -9.52 -1.46
C ILE A 247 -10.17 -8.24 -1.63
N PHE A 248 -10.23 -7.74 -2.84
CA PHE A 248 -11.01 -6.54 -3.17
C PHE A 248 -12.45 -6.89 -3.54
N CYS A 249 -13.39 -6.30 -2.80
CA CYS A 249 -14.82 -6.35 -3.07
C CYS A 249 -15.34 -4.97 -3.48
N ARG A 250 -16.45 -4.92 -4.22
CA ARG A 250 -17.01 -3.66 -4.73
C ARG A 250 -17.74 -2.84 -3.69
N THR A 251 -18.44 -3.51 -2.77
CA THR A 251 -19.29 -2.84 -1.79
C THR A 251 -18.93 -3.24 -0.36
N ARG A 252 -19.24 -2.36 0.60
CA ARG A 252 -19.06 -2.63 2.03
C ARG A 252 -19.79 -3.90 2.48
N LYS A 253 -21.03 -4.10 2.00
CA LYS A 253 -21.82 -5.28 2.30
C LYS A 253 -21.16 -6.57 1.81
N GLU A 254 -20.72 -6.59 0.54
CA GLU A 254 -20.01 -7.74 -0.03
C GLU A 254 -18.70 -8.01 0.73
N THR A 255 -17.96 -6.95 1.11
CA THR A 255 -16.73 -7.07 1.92
C THR A 255 -16.99 -7.80 3.24
N GLN A 256 -18.01 -7.37 3.98
CA GLN A 256 -18.38 -8.01 5.25
C GLN A 256 -18.85 -9.45 5.05
N GLU A 257 -19.75 -9.68 4.08
CA GLU A 257 -20.28 -11.03 3.79
C GLU A 257 -19.18 -12.03 3.40
N ILE A 258 -18.19 -11.61 2.62
CA ILE A 258 -17.07 -12.48 2.21
C ILE A 258 -16.12 -12.72 3.39
N ALA A 259 -15.83 -11.70 4.18
CA ALA A 259 -15.00 -11.87 5.38
C ALA A 259 -15.66 -12.83 6.38
N ASP A 260 -16.96 -12.65 6.69
CA ASP A 260 -17.70 -13.51 7.61
C ASP A 260 -17.71 -14.97 7.14
N LYS A 261 -17.91 -15.22 5.83
CA LYS A 261 -17.87 -16.56 5.26
C LYS A 261 -16.47 -17.17 5.39
N LEU A 262 -15.40 -16.42 5.10
CA LEU A 262 -14.04 -16.91 5.23
C LEU A 262 -13.71 -17.25 6.70
N ILE A 263 -14.10 -16.40 7.65
CA ILE A 263 -13.91 -16.64 9.09
C ILE A 263 -14.68 -17.89 9.52
N HIS A 264 -15.95 -18.01 9.09
CA HIS A 264 -16.78 -19.19 9.38
C HIS A 264 -16.16 -20.50 8.84
N ASP A 265 -15.54 -20.42 7.67
CA ASP A 265 -14.86 -21.56 7.03
C ASP A 265 -13.42 -21.80 7.57
N GLY A 266 -13.01 -21.06 8.61
CA GLY A 266 -11.74 -21.28 9.34
C GLY A 266 -10.54 -20.55 8.78
N TYR A 267 -10.70 -19.60 7.85
CA TYR A 267 -9.60 -18.79 7.35
C TYR A 267 -9.24 -17.64 8.29
N ASN A 268 -7.96 -17.31 8.38
CA ASN A 268 -7.46 -16.14 9.10
C ASN A 268 -7.70 -14.87 8.27
N ALA A 269 -8.94 -14.40 8.29
CA ALA A 269 -9.41 -13.24 7.52
C ALA A 269 -10.07 -12.20 8.42
N ASP A 270 -10.10 -10.94 7.96
CA ASP A 270 -10.90 -9.88 8.56
C ASP A 270 -11.33 -8.88 7.49
N SER A 271 -12.35 -8.06 7.78
CA SER A 271 -12.89 -7.06 6.86
C SER A 271 -12.32 -5.67 7.11
N LEU A 272 -12.19 -4.88 6.03
CA LEU A 272 -11.80 -3.47 6.10
C LEU A 272 -12.70 -2.62 5.19
N HIS A 273 -13.62 -1.86 5.78
CA HIS A 273 -14.55 -0.99 5.04
C HIS A 273 -14.95 0.25 5.84
N GLY A 274 -15.65 1.18 5.20
CA GLY A 274 -15.93 2.52 5.75
C GLY A 274 -16.91 2.56 6.94
N GLU A 275 -17.58 1.45 7.29
CA GLU A 275 -18.47 1.39 8.48
C GLU A 275 -17.74 1.01 9.76
N LEU A 276 -16.50 0.53 9.66
CA LEU A 276 -15.67 0.29 10.83
C LEU A 276 -15.28 1.61 11.50
N SER A 277 -15.35 1.65 12.82
CA SER A 277 -14.77 2.74 13.59
C SER A 277 -13.25 2.79 13.40
N GLN A 278 -12.65 3.93 13.65
CA GLN A 278 -11.19 4.07 13.47
C GLN A 278 -10.41 3.08 14.35
N ALA A 279 -10.83 2.87 15.59
CA ALA A 279 -10.19 1.90 16.48
C ALA A 279 -10.26 0.46 15.94
N GLN A 280 -11.39 0.08 15.34
CA GLN A 280 -11.52 -1.23 14.68
C GLN A 280 -10.59 -1.35 13.47
N ARG A 281 -10.54 -0.30 12.63
CA ARG A 281 -9.62 -0.27 11.48
C ARG A 281 -8.15 -0.41 11.91
N ASP A 282 -7.74 0.34 12.93
CA ASP A 282 -6.38 0.30 13.47
C ASP A 282 -6.04 -1.10 14.00
N LEU A 283 -6.98 -1.76 14.70
CA LEU A 283 -6.81 -3.11 15.22
C LEU A 283 -6.68 -4.16 14.08
N VAL A 284 -7.55 -4.11 13.08
CA VAL A 284 -7.49 -5.02 11.92
C VAL A 284 -6.15 -4.84 11.19
N MET A 285 -5.75 -3.60 10.95
CA MET A 285 -4.49 -3.30 10.27
C MET A 285 -3.26 -3.74 11.08
N GLN A 286 -3.30 -3.59 12.40
CA GLN A 286 -2.23 -4.09 13.27
C GLN A 286 -2.10 -5.61 13.17
N LYS A 287 -3.20 -6.35 13.30
CA LYS A 287 -3.22 -7.82 13.14
C LYS A 287 -2.70 -8.24 11.77
N PHE A 288 -3.09 -7.53 10.72
CA PHE A 288 -2.66 -7.84 9.35
C PHE A 288 -1.16 -7.59 9.18
N ARG A 289 -0.61 -6.45 9.60
CA ARG A 289 0.84 -6.18 9.55
C ARG A 289 1.67 -7.17 10.36
N GLN A 290 1.16 -7.65 11.49
CA GLN A 290 1.80 -8.67 12.32
C GLN A 290 1.65 -10.09 11.75
N ARG A 291 1.02 -10.25 10.58
CA ARG A 291 0.75 -11.54 9.93
C ARG A 291 -0.12 -12.50 10.76
N HIS A 292 -0.87 -11.98 11.75
CA HIS A 292 -1.90 -12.73 12.44
C HIS A 292 -3.15 -12.95 11.58
N LEU A 293 -3.31 -12.14 10.53
CA LEU A 293 -4.28 -12.33 9.47
C LEU A 293 -3.54 -12.61 8.16
N GLN A 294 -4.02 -13.60 7.41
CA GLN A 294 -3.50 -13.93 6.08
C GLN A 294 -4.23 -13.17 4.97
N LEU A 295 -5.51 -12.92 5.18
CA LEU A 295 -6.40 -12.33 4.20
C LEU A 295 -7.09 -11.09 4.75
N LEU A 296 -6.98 -9.99 4.03
CA LEU A 296 -7.72 -8.77 4.30
C LEU A 296 -8.79 -8.59 3.22
N VAL A 297 -10.07 -8.63 3.59
CA VAL A 297 -11.17 -8.36 2.65
C VAL A 297 -11.49 -6.88 2.70
N ALA A 298 -11.36 -6.15 1.59
CA ALA A 298 -11.45 -4.69 1.62
C ALA A 298 -12.19 -4.09 0.43
N THR A 299 -12.76 -2.90 0.64
CA THR A 299 -13.19 -2.02 -0.46
C THR A 299 -12.00 -1.20 -0.96
N ASP A 300 -12.06 -0.69 -2.20
CA ASP A 300 -11.03 0.21 -2.75
C ASP A 300 -10.75 1.39 -1.82
N VAL A 301 -11.80 2.09 -1.38
CA VAL A 301 -11.67 3.28 -0.51
C VAL A 301 -10.97 2.94 0.81
N ALA A 302 -11.29 1.80 1.41
CA ALA A 302 -10.70 1.41 2.68
C ALA A 302 -9.26 0.89 2.55
N ALA A 303 -8.90 0.34 1.40
CA ALA A 303 -7.56 -0.16 1.11
C ALA A 303 -6.60 0.90 0.56
N ARG A 304 -7.10 2.11 0.26
CA ARG A 304 -6.25 3.23 -0.18
C ARG A 304 -5.31 3.67 0.94
N GLY A 305 -4.08 4.01 0.57
CA GLY A 305 -3.07 4.46 1.52
C GLY A 305 -2.60 3.40 2.50
N LEU A 306 -3.01 2.12 2.36
CA LEU A 306 -2.50 1.06 3.21
C LEU A 306 -1.02 0.83 2.92
N ASP A 307 -0.19 1.09 3.92
CA ASP A 307 1.19 0.62 3.92
C ASP A 307 1.21 -0.83 4.38
N VAL A 308 1.07 -1.72 3.41
CA VAL A 308 1.28 -3.15 3.60
C VAL A 308 2.28 -3.60 2.56
N ASN A 309 3.45 -3.95 3.05
CA ASN A 309 4.53 -4.48 2.24
C ASN A 309 4.45 -6.01 2.18
N ASP A 310 5.05 -6.58 1.14
CA ASP A 310 5.20 -8.03 0.98
C ASP A 310 3.90 -8.82 0.76
N LEU A 311 2.86 -8.18 0.21
CA LEU A 311 1.70 -8.94 -0.24
C LEU A 311 2.11 -9.88 -1.37
N THR A 312 1.79 -11.17 -1.19
CA THR A 312 2.03 -12.18 -2.22
C THR A 312 0.94 -12.12 -3.30
N HIS A 313 -0.30 -11.85 -2.89
CA HIS A 313 -1.46 -11.89 -3.77
C HIS A 313 -2.38 -10.69 -3.59
N VAL A 314 -2.96 -10.28 -4.70
CA VAL A 314 -4.13 -9.40 -4.76
C VAL A 314 -5.24 -10.17 -5.46
N ILE A 315 -6.39 -10.33 -4.81
CA ILE A 315 -7.54 -11.01 -5.38
C ILE A 315 -8.65 -10.00 -5.65
N ASN A 316 -9.06 -9.88 -6.90
CA ASN A 316 -10.23 -9.11 -7.29
C ASN A 316 -11.44 -10.04 -7.29
N TYR A 317 -12.30 -9.98 -6.27
CA TYR A 317 -13.57 -10.73 -6.19
C TYR A 317 -14.61 -10.24 -7.21
N GLY A 318 -14.25 -9.26 -7.96
CA GLY A 318 -14.87 -8.66 -9.13
C GLY A 318 -13.98 -7.54 -9.64
N LEU A 319 -13.98 -7.29 -10.94
CA LEU A 319 -13.21 -6.20 -11.50
C LEU A 319 -13.76 -4.85 -11.00
N PRO A 320 -12.90 -3.86 -10.74
CA PRO A 320 -13.32 -2.54 -10.31
C PRO A 320 -14.13 -1.83 -11.39
N ASP A 321 -14.89 -0.78 -11.02
CA ASP A 321 -15.71 -0.06 -11.98
C ASP A 321 -14.88 0.79 -12.93
N ASP A 322 -13.80 1.40 -12.45
CA ASP A 322 -12.80 2.07 -13.25
C ASP A 322 -11.53 1.23 -13.42
N THR A 323 -10.86 1.41 -14.54
CA THR A 323 -9.67 0.64 -14.90
C THR A 323 -8.41 1.07 -14.15
N GLU A 324 -8.36 2.33 -13.66
CA GLU A 324 -7.25 2.84 -12.89
C GLU A 324 -7.19 2.17 -11.53
N SER A 325 -8.34 1.96 -10.88
CA SER A 325 -8.42 1.20 -9.62
C SER A 325 -7.83 -0.20 -9.74
N TYR A 326 -7.90 -0.86 -10.90
CA TYR A 326 -7.24 -2.14 -11.08
C TYR A 326 -5.71 -2.03 -10.95
N THR A 327 -5.13 -0.98 -11.52
CA THR A 327 -3.68 -0.73 -11.41
C THR A 327 -3.27 -0.47 -9.96
N HIS A 328 -4.05 0.33 -9.23
CA HIS A 328 -3.83 0.61 -7.81
C HIS A 328 -3.98 -0.64 -6.92
N ARG A 329 -4.96 -1.51 -7.22
CA ARG A 329 -5.15 -2.79 -6.53
C ARG A 329 -3.95 -3.72 -6.78
N SER A 330 -3.62 -3.98 -8.05
CA SER A 330 -2.53 -4.87 -8.43
C SER A 330 -1.16 -4.36 -7.97
N GLY A 331 -0.97 -3.03 -7.89
CA GLY A 331 0.23 -2.41 -7.33
C GLY A 331 0.42 -2.59 -5.83
N ARG A 332 -0.48 -3.28 -5.10
CA ARG A 332 -0.25 -3.68 -3.70
C ARG A 332 0.63 -4.92 -3.57
N THR A 333 0.91 -5.63 -4.65
CA THR A 333 1.87 -6.73 -4.71
C THR A 333 2.98 -6.46 -5.72
N GLY A 334 4.01 -7.27 -5.77
CA GLY A 334 5.12 -7.12 -6.72
C GLY A 334 6.00 -5.89 -6.48
N ARG A 335 6.12 -5.42 -5.23
CA ARG A 335 6.94 -4.26 -4.82
C ARG A 335 8.38 -4.64 -4.54
N ALA A 336 9.28 -3.64 -4.53
CA ALA A 336 10.69 -3.77 -4.17
C ALA A 336 11.41 -4.92 -4.91
N GLY A 337 11.12 -5.10 -6.21
CA GLY A 337 11.75 -6.16 -7.03
C GLY A 337 11.19 -7.58 -6.83
N LYS A 338 10.29 -7.78 -5.86
CA LYS A 338 9.62 -9.07 -5.62
C LYS A 338 8.56 -9.33 -6.70
N THR A 339 8.27 -10.60 -6.97
CA THR A 339 7.17 -11.01 -7.83
C THR A 339 5.86 -11.05 -7.04
N GLY A 340 4.75 -10.74 -7.69
CA GLY A 340 3.42 -10.78 -7.11
C GLY A 340 2.37 -11.35 -8.04
N VAL A 341 1.24 -11.78 -7.51
CA VAL A 341 0.14 -12.35 -8.30
C VAL A 341 -1.12 -11.52 -8.10
N SER A 342 -1.74 -11.09 -9.21
CA SER A 342 -3.04 -10.43 -9.22
C SER A 342 -4.07 -11.33 -9.87
N ILE A 343 -5.03 -11.81 -9.09
CA ILE A 343 -6.07 -12.75 -9.51
C ILE A 343 -7.39 -12.03 -9.66
N ALA A 344 -8.09 -12.26 -10.77
CA ALA A 344 -9.45 -11.77 -11.00
C ALA A 344 -10.42 -12.94 -11.07
N ILE A 345 -11.42 -12.96 -10.19
CA ILE A 345 -12.54 -13.92 -10.23
C ILE A 345 -13.70 -13.22 -10.91
N ILE A 346 -13.91 -13.50 -12.19
CA ILE A 346 -14.85 -12.80 -13.06
C ILE A 346 -16.01 -13.70 -13.52
N ASN A 347 -17.11 -13.08 -13.88
CA ASN A 347 -18.17 -13.75 -14.62
C ASN A 347 -18.08 -13.44 -16.13
N LEU A 348 -18.86 -14.12 -16.95
CA LEU A 348 -18.85 -13.95 -18.39
C LEU A 348 -19.13 -12.52 -18.86
N ARG A 349 -19.92 -11.75 -18.09
CA ARG A 349 -20.26 -10.36 -18.42
C ARG A 349 -19.09 -9.38 -18.21
N GLU A 350 -18.14 -9.75 -17.36
CA GLU A 350 -16.97 -8.92 -17.04
C GLU A 350 -15.81 -9.10 -18.05
N LYS A 351 -15.92 -10.02 -19.01
CA LYS A 351 -14.87 -10.24 -20.04
C LYS A 351 -14.55 -9.00 -20.89
N GLY A 352 -15.57 -8.17 -21.16
CA GLY A 352 -15.36 -6.91 -21.88
C GLY A 352 -14.45 -5.94 -21.09
N LYS A 353 -14.74 -5.80 -19.81
CA LYS A 353 -13.96 -4.98 -18.88
C LYS A 353 -12.55 -5.51 -18.68
N MET A 354 -12.37 -6.82 -18.59
CA MET A 354 -11.04 -7.42 -18.52
C MET A 354 -10.18 -7.04 -19.73
N ARG A 355 -10.72 -7.09 -20.95
CA ARG A 355 -10.01 -6.68 -22.18
C ARG A 355 -9.66 -5.18 -22.18
N GLU A 356 -10.49 -4.34 -21.59
CA GLU A 356 -10.21 -2.93 -21.42
C GLU A 356 -9.04 -2.70 -20.47
N ILE A 357 -9.03 -3.39 -19.33
CA ILE A 357 -7.91 -3.38 -18.38
C ILE A 357 -6.63 -3.84 -19.06
N GLU A 358 -6.64 -4.95 -19.82
CA GLU A 358 -5.48 -5.45 -20.57
C GLU A 358 -4.85 -4.39 -21.48
N ARG A 359 -5.69 -3.58 -22.15
CA ARG A 359 -5.19 -2.50 -23.02
C ARG A 359 -4.48 -1.39 -22.21
N ILE A 360 -5.00 -1.08 -21.03
CA ILE A 360 -4.45 -0.01 -20.19
C ILE A 360 -3.17 -0.44 -19.52
N ILE A 361 -3.16 -1.62 -18.87
CA ILE A 361 -1.96 -2.15 -18.20
C ILE A 361 -0.92 -2.69 -19.18
N LYS A 362 -1.25 -2.77 -20.46
CA LYS A 362 -0.42 -3.36 -21.55
C LYS A 362 0.05 -4.78 -21.27
N LYS A 363 -0.75 -5.54 -20.52
CA LYS A 363 -0.51 -6.96 -20.19
C LYS A 363 -1.78 -7.76 -20.39
N LYS A 364 -1.63 -9.03 -20.70
CA LYS A 364 -2.75 -9.96 -20.79
C LYS A 364 -2.95 -10.70 -19.48
N PHE A 365 -4.19 -11.09 -19.22
CA PHE A 365 -4.50 -12.05 -18.18
C PHE A 365 -4.27 -13.47 -18.71
N ASP A 366 -3.57 -14.26 -17.92
CA ASP A 366 -3.55 -15.70 -18.14
C ASP A 366 -4.90 -16.27 -17.70
N LEU A 367 -5.60 -16.87 -18.66
CA LEU A 367 -6.90 -17.49 -18.39
C LEU A 367 -6.67 -18.86 -17.76
N GLY A 368 -6.82 -18.92 -16.43
CA GLY A 368 -6.65 -20.15 -15.66
C GLY A 368 -7.92 -20.99 -15.59
N THR A 369 -7.73 -22.29 -15.40
CA THR A 369 -8.74 -23.18 -14.84
C THR A 369 -8.64 -23.18 -13.33
N LEU A 370 -9.76 -23.26 -12.61
CA LEU A 370 -9.73 -23.32 -11.14
C LEU A 370 -8.95 -24.55 -10.69
N PRO A 371 -8.10 -24.44 -9.66
CA PRO A 371 -7.39 -25.58 -9.12
C PRO A 371 -8.34 -26.71 -8.73
N THR A 372 -7.97 -27.93 -9.07
CA THR A 372 -8.69 -29.14 -8.66
C THR A 372 -8.42 -29.47 -7.20
N GLY A 373 -9.27 -30.25 -6.55
CA GLY A 373 -9.03 -30.70 -5.19
C GLY A 373 -7.69 -31.45 -5.04
N LYS A 374 -7.30 -32.23 -6.05
CA LYS A 374 -6.01 -32.95 -6.05
C LYS A 374 -4.82 -31.98 -6.05
N GLU A 375 -4.84 -30.96 -6.89
CA GLU A 375 -3.77 -29.95 -6.95
C GLU A 375 -3.68 -29.15 -5.65
N ILE A 376 -4.82 -28.83 -5.04
CA ILE A 376 -4.87 -28.16 -3.72
C ILE A 376 -4.23 -29.04 -2.65
N CYS A 377 -4.63 -30.31 -2.56
CA CYS A 377 -4.04 -31.25 -1.59
C CYS A 377 -2.54 -31.41 -1.79
N GLU A 378 -2.05 -31.46 -3.01
CA GLU A 378 -0.62 -31.54 -3.31
C GLU A 378 0.14 -30.31 -2.78
N GLN A 379 -0.37 -29.09 -3.03
CA GLN A 379 0.26 -27.86 -2.53
C GLN A 379 0.25 -27.77 -0.99
N GLN A 380 -0.85 -28.15 -0.36
CA GLN A 380 -0.97 -28.17 1.10
C GLN A 380 -0.02 -29.19 1.73
N LEU A 381 0.13 -30.37 1.12
CA LEU A 381 1.03 -31.40 1.57
C LEU A 381 2.51 -30.98 1.46
N ILE A 382 2.90 -30.43 0.32
CA ILE A 382 4.25 -29.89 0.11
C ILE A 382 4.56 -28.84 1.19
N LYS A 383 3.62 -27.91 1.42
CA LYS A 383 3.79 -26.89 2.45
C LYS A 383 3.97 -27.46 3.85
N LEU A 384 3.19 -28.49 4.20
CA LEU A 384 3.33 -29.15 5.48
C LEU A 384 4.70 -29.82 5.65
N ILE A 385 5.22 -30.47 4.59
CA ILE A 385 6.56 -31.05 4.59
C ILE A 385 7.62 -29.96 4.78
N ASP A 386 7.53 -28.85 4.04
CA ASP A 386 8.44 -27.72 4.18
C ASP A 386 8.43 -27.13 5.61
N ASP A 387 7.26 -27.11 6.26
CA ASP A 387 7.14 -26.61 7.62
C ASP A 387 7.76 -27.59 8.63
N ILE A 388 7.59 -28.89 8.43
CA ILE A 388 8.22 -29.93 9.24
C ILE A 388 9.75 -29.85 9.13
N GLU A 389 10.29 -29.67 7.92
CA GLU A 389 11.75 -29.55 7.71
C GLU A 389 12.35 -28.31 8.42
N LYS A 390 11.57 -27.26 8.60
CA LYS A 390 12.02 -26.02 9.24
C LYS A 390 11.90 -26.02 10.77
N VAL A 391 11.24 -27.02 11.35
CA VAL A 391 11.09 -27.13 12.80
C VAL A 391 12.47 -27.40 13.41
N LYS A 392 12.95 -26.46 14.20
CA LYS A 392 14.13 -26.68 15.05
C LYS A 392 13.66 -27.40 16.31
N VAL A 393 14.06 -28.62 16.45
CA VAL A 393 13.76 -29.44 17.62
C VAL A 393 14.91 -29.27 18.61
N ASP A 394 14.58 -29.04 19.88
CA ASP A 394 15.54 -29.21 20.96
C ASP A 394 15.73 -30.72 21.21
N GLU A 395 16.87 -31.24 20.78
CA GLU A 395 17.15 -32.69 20.85
C GLU A 395 17.15 -33.21 22.30
N GLU A 396 17.60 -32.41 23.28
CA GLU A 396 17.64 -32.78 24.68
C GLU A 396 16.23 -32.88 25.30
N GLU A 397 15.34 -31.91 24.98
CA GLU A 397 13.96 -31.95 25.46
C GLU A 397 13.14 -33.08 24.84
N ILE A 398 13.27 -33.34 23.55
CA ILE A 398 12.43 -34.30 22.83
C ILE A 398 12.85 -35.76 23.15
N GLU A 399 14.12 -36.02 23.50
CA GLU A 399 14.65 -37.35 23.76
C GLU A 399 13.83 -38.09 24.84
N THR A 400 13.29 -37.36 25.81
CA THR A 400 12.44 -37.92 26.87
C THR A 400 11.07 -38.42 26.38
N PHE A 401 10.55 -37.85 25.27
CA PHE A 401 9.25 -38.18 24.69
C PHE A 401 9.32 -39.19 23.54
N LEU A 402 10.50 -39.34 22.91
CA LEU A 402 10.68 -40.20 21.73
C LEU A 402 10.26 -41.65 21.96
N PRO A 403 10.58 -42.31 23.09
CA PRO A 403 10.16 -43.68 23.31
C PRO A 403 8.64 -43.89 23.32
N GLY A 404 7.91 -42.93 23.86
CA GLY A 404 6.44 -42.92 23.84
C GLY A 404 5.86 -42.70 22.46
N ILE A 405 6.48 -41.80 21.70
CA ILE A 405 6.10 -41.46 20.31
C ILE A 405 6.37 -42.69 19.42
N TYR A 406 7.55 -43.26 19.44
CA TYR A 406 7.92 -44.45 18.66
C TYR A 406 6.98 -45.60 18.89
N ARG A 407 6.62 -45.89 20.16
CA ARG A 407 5.66 -46.95 20.48
C ARG A 407 4.28 -46.69 19.87
N LYS A 408 3.85 -45.42 19.79
CA LYS A 408 2.57 -45.06 19.17
C LYS A 408 2.63 -45.11 17.64
N LEU A 409 3.79 -44.92 17.05
CA LEU A 409 3.98 -44.88 15.59
C LEU A 409 4.48 -46.21 15.02
N GLU A 410 4.82 -47.19 15.86
CA GLU A 410 5.43 -48.49 15.50
C GLU A 410 4.59 -49.29 14.48
N TRP A 411 3.28 -49.09 14.47
CA TRP A 411 2.35 -49.71 13.54
C TRP A 411 2.14 -48.95 12.21
N LEU A 412 2.67 -47.75 12.10
CA LEU A 412 2.54 -46.91 10.90
C LEU A 412 3.65 -47.25 9.88
N SER A 413 3.28 -47.45 8.64
CA SER A 413 4.25 -47.50 7.54
C SER A 413 4.74 -46.06 7.21
N LYS A 414 5.82 -45.93 6.41
CA LYS A 414 6.31 -44.62 5.97
C LYS A 414 5.27 -43.84 5.14
N GLU A 415 4.31 -44.56 4.56
CA GLU A 415 3.26 -44.01 3.70
C GLU A 415 2.02 -43.54 4.48
N ASP A 416 1.78 -44.10 5.67
CA ASP A 416 0.62 -43.81 6.50
C ASP A 416 0.55 -42.34 6.96
N PRO A 417 1.62 -41.66 7.43
CA PRO A 417 1.57 -40.26 7.80
C PRO A 417 1.12 -39.36 6.65
N VAL A 418 1.53 -39.65 5.42
CA VAL A 418 1.11 -38.91 4.21
C VAL A 418 -0.38 -39.10 3.96
N SER A 419 -0.88 -40.34 4.09
CA SER A 419 -2.31 -40.64 3.92
C SER A 419 -3.17 -39.96 4.99
N TYR A 420 -2.78 -39.98 6.26
CA TYR A 420 -3.48 -39.30 7.34
C TYR A 420 -3.50 -37.77 7.16
N THR A 421 -2.39 -37.18 6.73
CA THR A 421 -2.31 -35.75 6.44
C THR A 421 -3.27 -35.39 5.30
N HIS A 422 -3.38 -36.21 4.26
CA HIS A 422 -4.32 -36.01 3.17
C HIS A 422 -5.80 -36.01 3.64
N LEU A 423 -6.15 -36.87 4.61
CA LEU A 423 -7.51 -36.96 5.15
C LEU A 423 -7.85 -35.80 6.11
N THR A 424 -6.86 -35.18 6.73
CA THR A 424 -7.05 -34.08 7.69
C THR A 424 -6.95 -32.69 7.09
N LEU A 425 -6.44 -32.57 5.86
CA LEU A 425 -6.44 -31.29 5.14
C LEU A 425 -7.87 -30.87 4.83
N PRO A 426 -8.21 -29.56 4.96
CA PRO A 426 -9.54 -29.08 4.62
C PRO A 426 -9.77 -29.30 3.12
N THR A 427 -10.49 -30.36 2.82
CA THR A 427 -10.99 -30.61 1.46
C THR A 427 -12.16 -29.71 1.23
N SER A 428 -11.96 -28.61 0.49
CA SER A 428 -13.08 -27.92 -0.12
C SER A 428 -13.78 -28.90 -1.04
N ASP A 429 -14.95 -29.39 -0.63
CA ASP A 429 -15.87 -30.32 -1.32
C ASP A 429 -15.31 -30.93 -2.63
N LEU A 430 -14.82 -32.14 -2.51
CA LEU A 430 -14.42 -32.98 -3.66
C LEU A 430 -15.63 -33.25 -4.56
#